data_e49afbf8d909d78a0a7243461719caa4
#
_entry.id   e49afbf8d909d78a0a7243461719caa4
#
_cell.length_a   1.000
_cell.length_b   1.000
_cell.length_c   1.000
_cell.angle_alpha   90.00
_cell.angle_beta   90.00
_cell.angle_gamma   90.00
#
_symmetry.space_group_name_H-M   'P 1'
#
loop_
_entity.id
_entity.type
_entity.pdbx_description
1 polymer ?
#
loop_
_entity_poly.entity_id
_entity_poly.type
_entity_poly.pdbx_seq_one_letter_code
_entity_poly.pdbx_strand_id
1 'polypeptide(L)'
;VIEERKKKKILSREERKYYLNLGIQLAEIIEILHEGEHVIGTLSPDKFWVSEAGDVYSFLTYQFSYEKVNAFDSPQYVAPEWLSQRNRERILFDKKSDSFLYALILFQLLTGKYPFVSDRDISEVKKEELWEQMVDGKSLYFWEDSNIMNTIEEALQGVSPEVESLFKRTFDYCGDEEYDESRASIEEWLHTLKEGNN
;
A
#
# COMPACT_ATOMS: atom_id res chain seq x y z
N VAL A 1 -10.04 7.46 -8.79
CA VAL A 1 -9.25 6.37 -9.39
C VAL A 1 -9.48 5.05 -8.66
N ILE A 2 -9.19 4.94 -7.34
CA ILE A 2 -9.41 3.68 -6.58
C ILE A 2 -10.87 3.26 -6.59
N GLU A 3 -11.82 4.17 -6.38
CA GLU A 3 -13.24 3.86 -6.42
C GLU A 3 -13.73 3.38 -7.80
N GLU A 4 -13.13 3.85 -8.87
CA GLU A 4 -13.39 3.34 -10.22
C GLU A 4 -12.77 1.97 -10.44
N ARG A 5 -11.56 1.74 -9.87
CA ARG A 5 -10.89 0.44 -9.93
C ARG A 5 -11.69 -0.67 -9.23
N LYS A 6 -12.26 -0.39 -8.07
CA LYS A 6 -13.12 -1.33 -7.32
C LYS A 6 -14.30 -1.87 -8.15
N LYS A 7 -14.82 -1.09 -9.09
CA LYS A 7 -15.93 -1.49 -9.96
C LYS A 7 -15.54 -2.50 -11.04
N LYS A 8 -14.24 -2.69 -11.28
CA LYS A 8 -13.71 -3.56 -12.34
C LYS A 8 -13.21 -4.87 -11.75
N LYS A 9 -13.75 -5.98 -12.22
CA LYS A 9 -13.36 -7.32 -11.73
C LYS A 9 -11.99 -7.75 -12.28
N ILE A 10 -11.75 -7.54 -13.57
CA ILE A 10 -10.52 -7.88 -14.29
C ILE A 10 -10.09 -6.66 -15.09
N LEU A 11 -8.78 -6.40 -15.14
CA LEU A 11 -8.20 -5.33 -15.96
C LEU A 11 -7.80 -5.85 -17.34
N SER A 12 -8.07 -5.07 -18.37
CA SER A 12 -7.42 -5.24 -19.67
C SER A 12 -5.90 -4.98 -19.55
N ARG A 13 -5.14 -5.34 -20.57
CA ARG A 13 -3.70 -5.08 -20.61
C ARG A 13 -3.39 -3.58 -20.52
N GLU A 14 -4.15 -2.75 -21.24
CA GLU A 14 -3.99 -1.29 -21.25
C GLU A 14 -4.33 -0.68 -19.90
N GLU A 15 -5.43 -1.12 -19.28
CA GLU A 15 -5.81 -0.65 -17.95
C GLU A 15 -4.78 -1.04 -16.90
N ARG A 16 -4.25 -2.26 -16.96
CA ARG A 16 -3.18 -2.70 -16.06
C ARG A 16 -1.94 -1.83 -16.21
N LYS A 17 -1.51 -1.58 -17.46
CA LYS A 17 -0.38 -0.70 -17.76
C LYS A 17 -0.62 0.70 -17.20
N TYR A 18 -1.84 1.22 -17.31
CA TYR A 18 -2.22 2.51 -16.75
C TYR A 18 -2.05 2.53 -15.22
N TYR A 19 -2.59 1.54 -14.51
CA TYR A 19 -2.48 1.48 -13.04
C TYR A 19 -1.04 1.22 -12.56
N LEU A 20 -0.27 0.41 -13.28
CA LEU A 20 1.17 0.24 -13.00
C LEU A 20 1.92 1.55 -13.16
N ASN A 21 1.63 2.33 -14.21
CA ASN A 21 2.26 3.63 -14.43
C ASN A 21 1.91 4.64 -13.31
N LEU A 22 0.67 4.64 -12.81
CA LEU A 22 0.32 5.43 -11.63
C LEU A 22 1.14 5.02 -10.40
N GLY A 23 1.32 3.71 -10.21
CA GLY A 23 2.16 3.18 -9.13
C GLY A 23 3.61 3.62 -9.25
N ILE A 24 4.19 3.56 -10.45
CA ILE A 24 5.57 4.03 -10.72
C ILE A 24 5.71 5.51 -10.38
N GLN A 25 4.82 6.37 -10.88
CA GLN A 25 4.87 7.81 -10.61
C GLN A 25 4.73 8.12 -9.12
N LEU A 26 3.86 7.37 -8.41
CA LEU A 26 3.72 7.51 -6.96
C LEU A 26 5.01 7.13 -6.23
N ALA A 27 5.66 6.02 -6.62
CA ALA A 27 6.94 5.62 -6.05
C ALA A 27 8.04 6.66 -6.33
N GLU A 28 8.10 7.23 -7.53
CA GLU A 28 9.05 8.30 -7.88
C GLU A 28 8.89 9.53 -6.97
N ILE A 29 7.66 9.94 -6.69
CA ILE A 29 7.39 11.04 -5.76
C ILE A 29 7.90 10.71 -4.36
N ILE A 30 7.63 9.50 -3.85
CA ILE A 30 8.05 9.09 -2.52
C ILE A 30 9.58 8.96 -2.46
N GLU A 31 10.22 8.41 -3.50
CA GLU A 31 11.67 8.28 -3.57
C GLU A 31 12.38 9.62 -3.48
N ILE A 32 11.93 10.62 -4.25
CA ILE A 32 12.48 12.00 -4.19
C ILE A 32 12.39 12.55 -2.76
N LEU A 33 11.28 12.31 -2.06
CA LEU A 33 11.13 12.76 -0.67
C LEU A 33 12.08 12.01 0.28
N HIS A 34 12.22 10.69 0.10
CA HIS A 34 13.13 9.86 0.88
C HIS A 34 14.61 10.21 0.65
N GLU A 35 15.00 10.59 -0.58
CA GLU A 35 16.33 11.13 -0.88
C GLU A 35 16.59 12.44 -0.11
N GLY A 36 15.58 13.28 0.03
CA GLY A 36 15.61 14.51 0.84
C GLY A 36 15.47 14.28 2.35
N GLU A 37 15.57 13.03 2.83
CA GLU A 37 15.39 12.64 4.23
C GLU A 37 13.99 13.00 4.81
N HIS A 38 12.99 13.10 3.94
CA HIS A 38 11.61 13.34 4.34
C HIS A 38 10.83 12.03 4.41
N VAL A 39 10.01 11.87 5.45
CA VAL A 39 9.08 10.76 5.64
C VAL A 39 7.66 11.31 5.62
N ILE A 40 6.76 10.63 4.93
CA ILE A 40 5.36 11.08 4.76
C ILE A 40 4.52 10.68 5.97
N GLY A 41 4.69 9.44 6.44
CA GLY A 41 4.08 8.88 7.65
C GLY A 41 2.58 8.60 7.55
N THR A 42 1.82 9.39 6.80
CA THR A 42 0.36 9.25 6.64
C THR A 42 -0.05 9.22 5.18
N LEU A 43 0.58 8.33 4.43
CA LEU A 43 0.30 8.16 3.01
C LEU A 43 -1.09 7.56 2.80
N SER A 44 -1.96 8.26 2.08
CA SER A 44 -3.31 7.80 1.75
C SER A 44 -3.75 8.32 0.36
N PRO A 45 -4.69 7.65 -0.32
CA PRO A 45 -5.06 8.00 -1.71
C PRO A 45 -5.63 9.40 -1.89
N ASP A 46 -6.21 9.99 -0.86
CA ASP A 46 -6.75 11.36 -0.89
C ASP A 46 -5.68 12.45 -0.95
N LYS A 47 -4.41 12.08 -0.75
CA LYS A 47 -3.26 12.99 -0.85
C LYS A 47 -2.66 13.07 -2.24
N PHE A 48 -3.19 12.31 -3.18
CA PHE A 48 -2.74 12.28 -4.56
C PHE A 48 -3.86 12.61 -5.53
N TRP A 49 -3.49 13.32 -6.55
CA TRP A 49 -4.37 13.66 -7.64
C TRP A 49 -3.85 13.06 -8.95
N VAL A 50 -4.76 12.57 -9.78
CA VAL A 50 -4.42 12.06 -11.10
C VAL A 50 -5.12 12.95 -12.13
N SER A 51 -4.34 13.50 -13.06
CA SER A 51 -4.88 14.28 -14.18
C SER A 51 -5.62 13.39 -15.18
N GLU A 52 -6.35 13.99 -16.10
CA GLU A 52 -6.98 13.27 -17.23
C GLU A 52 -5.91 12.59 -18.13
N ALA A 53 -4.71 13.14 -18.18
CA ALA A 53 -3.59 12.56 -18.91
C ALA A 53 -2.92 11.38 -18.19
N GLY A 54 -3.27 11.13 -16.92
CA GLY A 54 -2.69 10.06 -16.11
C GLY A 54 -1.44 10.47 -15.34
N ASP A 55 -1.19 11.78 -15.17
CA ASP A 55 -0.07 12.26 -14.36
C ASP A 55 -0.49 12.32 -12.88
N VAL A 56 0.40 11.88 -11.99
CA VAL A 56 0.20 11.88 -10.55
C VAL A 56 0.77 13.15 -9.93
N TYR A 57 -0.03 13.83 -9.14
CA TYR A 57 0.35 15.01 -8.36
C TYR A 57 0.11 14.77 -6.88
N SER A 58 0.97 15.33 -6.05
CA SER A 58 0.88 15.21 -4.60
C SER A 58 0.57 16.54 -3.93
N PHE A 59 -0.31 16.53 -2.94
CA PHE A 59 -0.59 17.64 -2.04
C PHE A 59 0.10 17.48 -0.68
N LEU A 60 1.25 16.83 -0.62
CA LEU A 60 2.00 16.54 0.61
C LEU A 60 2.57 17.81 1.27
N THR A 61 1.78 18.88 1.37
CA THR A 61 2.31 20.20 1.64
C THR A 61 2.74 20.49 3.09
N TYR A 62 2.37 19.70 4.11
CA TYR A 62 2.66 20.09 5.50
C TYR A 62 2.77 18.96 6.54
N GLN A 63 2.90 17.70 6.17
CA GLN A 63 2.93 16.61 7.15
C GLN A 63 4.32 15.98 7.36
N PHE A 64 5.36 16.66 6.91
CA PHE A 64 6.76 16.26 7.17
C PHE A 64 7.18 16.61 8.59
N SER A 65 6.39 16.31 9.58
CA SER A 65 6.77 16.66 10.95
C SER A 65 6.67 15.45 11.85
N TYR A 66 7.68 15.35 12.68
CA TYR A 66 7.73 14.49 13.84
C TYR A 66 6.63 14.80 14.89
N GLU A 67 5.60 15.55 14.49
CA GLU A 67 4.56 15.98 15.42
C GLU A 67 3.41 14.97 15.42
N LYS A 68 2.74 14.89 16.54
CA LYS A 68 1.53 14.16 16.85
C LYS A 68 0.48 14.34 15.76
N VAL A 69 0.61 13.61 14.69
CA VAL A 69 -0.41 13.56 13.64
C VAL A 69 -1.53 12.69 14.19
N ASN A 70 -2.77 13.07 13.94
CA ASN A 70 -3.92 12.18 14.05
C ASN A 70 -3.83 11.10 12.96
N ALA A 71 -2.73 10.32 12.99
CA ALA A 71 -2.43 9.24 12.05
C ALA A 71 -3.55 8.20 11.97
N PHE A 72 -4.49 8.27 12.89
CA PHE A 72 -5.60 7.35 13.03
C PHE A 72 -6.92 7.88 12.44
N ASP A 73 -6.92 9.05 11.79
CA ASP A 73 -8.11 9.59 11.11
C ASP A 73 -8.49 8.73 9.89
N SER A 74 -7.49 8.07 9.27
CA SER A 74 -7.67 7.10 8.20
C SER A 74 -7.16 5.72 8.63
N PRO A 75 -7.95 4.96 9.43
CA PRO A 75 -7.49 3.72 10.05
C PRO A 75 -7.00 2.64 9.09
N GLN A 76 -7.43 2.70 7.85
CA GLN A 76 -7.01 1.79 6.79
C GLN A 76 -5.64 2.13 6.19
N TYR A 77 -5.10 3.32 6.48
CA TYR A 77 -3.80 3.76 5.98
C TYR A 77 -2.84 4.06 7.14
N VAL A 78 -2.63 3.07 7.97
CA VAL A 78 -1.67 3.10 9.09
C VAL A 78 -0.81 1.85 8.99
N ALA A 79 0.50 1.98 9.10
CA ALA A 79 1.38 0.82 9.13
C ALA A 79 1.24 0.04 10.45
N PRO A 80 1.30 -1.31 10.43
CA PRO A 80 0.98 -2.14 11.60
C PRO A 80 1.88 -1.89 12.81
N GLU A 81 3.13 -1.53 12.62
CA GLU A 81 4.06 -1.15 13.68
C GLU A 81 3.58 0.08 14.49
N TRP A 82 2.81 0.96 13.85
CA TRP A 82 2.22 2.13 14.51
C TRP A 82 0.94 1.80 15.26
N LEU A 83 0.21 0.81 14.81
CA LEU A 83 -0.98 0.33 15.52
C LEU A 83 -0.63 -0.24 16.89
N SER A 84 0.51 -0.92 17.00
CA SER A 84 1.02 -1.42 18.28
C SER A 84 1.48 -0.31 19.22
N GLN A 85 1.84 0.86 18.67
CA GLN A 85 2.35 2.01 19.39
C GLN A 85 1.31 3.13 19.62
N ARG A 86 0.04 2.90 19.28
CA ARG A 86 -1.03 3.92 19.32
C ARG A 86 -1.21 4.67 20.65
N ASN A 87 -0.72 4.10 21.73
CA ASN A 87 -0.79 4.69 23.06
C ASN A 87 0.46 5.54 23.42
N ARG A 88 1.47 5.61 22.54
CA ARG A 88 2.65 6.43 22.78
C ARG A 88 2.34 7.91 22.53
N GLU A 89 2.99 8.79 23.29
CA GLU A 89 2.83 10.24 23.13
C GLU A 89 3.42 10.76 21.82
N ARG A 90 4.40 10.05 21.26
CA ARG A 90 5.04 10.37 19.98
C ARG A 90 5.20 9.10 19.15
N ILE A 91 4.79 9.18 17.92
CA ILE A 91 5.03 8.18 16.88
C ILE A 91 6.08 8.78 15.95
N LEU A 92 7.18 8.05 15.73
CA LEU A 92 8.19 8.44 14.76
C LEU A 92 7.96 7.57 13.51
N PHE A 93 7.45 8.18 12.46
CA PHE A 93 7.32 7.54 11.16
C PHE A 93 8.69 7.35 10.52
N ASP A 94 8.83 6.35 9.70
CA ASP A 94 10.05 6.03 8.96
C ASP A 94 9.75 5.70 7.48
N LYS A 95 10.81 5.54 6.69
CA LYS A 95 10.70 5.21 5.26
C LYS A 95 10.05 3.84 5.02
N LYS A 96 10.12 2.92 5.97
CA LYS A 96 9.52 1.59 5.88
C LYS A 96 8.00 1.65 6.05
N SER A 97 7.50 2.51 6.94
CA SER A 97 6.07 2.75 7.09
C SER A 97 5.48 3.35 5.81
N ASP A 98 6.18 4.30 5.16
CA ASP A 98 5.76 4.83 3.87
C ASP A 98 5.72 3.74 2.78
N SER A 99 6.69 2.83 2.78
CA SER A 99 6.73 1.70 1.84
C SER A 99 5.56 0.74 2.02
N PHE A 100 5.16 0.46 3.26
CA PHE A 100 3.96 -0.33 3.55
C PHE A 100 2.70 0.35 3.01
N LEU A 101 2.53 1.64 3.26
CA LEU A 101 1.38 2.40 2.80
C LEU A 101 1.35 2.53 1.27
N TYR A 102 2.52 2.68 0.64
CA TYR A 102 2.65 2.61 -0.81
C TYR A 102 2.15 1.27 -1.36
N ALA A 103 2.60 0.16 -0.77
CA ALA A 103 2.17 -1.18 -1.18
C ALA A 103 0.65 -1.37 -1.04
N LEU A 104 0.02 -0.83 0.02
CA LEU A 104 -1.43 -0.83 0.18
C LEU A 104 -2.13 -0.12 -0.98
N ILE A 105 -1.63 1.04 -1.38
CA ILE A 105 -2.21 1.83 -2.47
C ILE A 105 -2.01 1.10 -3.81
N LEU A 106 -0.80 0.63 -4.09
CA LEU A 106 -0.50 -0.11 -5.32
C LEU A 106 -1.33 -1.39 -5.43
N PHE A 107 -1.47 -2.15 -4.34
CA PHE A 107 -2.31 -3.35 -4.33
C PHE A 107 -3.76 -3.03 -4.68
N GLN A 108 -4.32 -1.96 -4.11
CA GLN A 108 -5.67 -1.51 -4.43
C GLN A 108 -5.81 -1.04 -5.89
N LEU A 109 -4.79 -0.38 -6.44
CA LEU A 109 -4.77 0.03 -7.85
C LEU A 109 -4.77 -1.18 -8.80
N LEU A 110 -4.08 -2.25 -8.47
CA LEU A 110 -3.97 -3.43 -9.31
C LEU A 110 -5.14 -4.41 -9.13
N THR A 111 -5.57 -4.64 -7.89
CA THR A 111 -6.57 -5.67 -7.58
C THR A 111 -7.98 -5.10 -7.37
N GLY A 112 -8.11 -3.83 -6.99
CA GLY A 112 -9.37 -3.22 -6.53
C GLY A 112 -9.77 -3.67 -5.13
N LYS A 113 -8.93 -4.44 -4.43
CA LYS A 113 -9.18 -5.00 -3.10
C LYS A 113 -8.22 -4.41 -2.07
N TYR A 114 -8.61 -4.49 -0.81
CA TYR A 114 -7.74 -4.16 0.31
C TYR A 114 -7.09 -5.44 0.84
N PRO A 115 -5.75 -5.47 1.06
CA PRO A 115 -5.04 -6.74 1.30
C PRO A 115 -5.37 -7.44 2.62
N PHE A 116 -6.01 -6.77 3.56
CA PHE A 116 -6.36 -7.32 4.88
C PHE A 116 -7.86 -7.50 5.10
N VAL A 117 -8.65 -7.39 4.04
CA VAL A 117 -10.11 -7.56 4.11
C VAL A 117 -10.54 -8.47 2.96
N SER A 118 -11.34 -9.48 3.27
CA SER A 118 -11.91 -10.40 2.27
C SER A 118 -12.92 -9.69 1.34
N ASP A 119 -13.98 -10.32 0.95
CA ASP A 119 -14.96 -9.80 -0.02
C ASP A 119 -15.88 -8.67 0.50
N ARG A 120 -15.69 -8.23 1.76
CA ARG A 120 -16.44 -7.09 2.31
C ARG A 120 -15.87 -5.75 1.83
N ASP A 121 -16.72 -4.72 1.76
CA ASP A 121 -16.23 -3.36 1.59
C ASP A 121 -15.49 -2.93 2.87
N ILE A 122 -14.32 -2.31 2.71
CA ILE A 122 -13.52 -1.84 3.83
C ILE A 122 -14.28 -0.86 4.74
N SER A 123 -15.24 -0.12 4.18
CA SER A 123 -16.09 0.80 4.95
C SER A 123 -17.05 0.10 5.91
N GLU A 124 -17.29 -1.21 5.72
CA GLU A 124 -18.15 -2.05 6.56
C GLU A 124 -17.33 -2.77 7.66
N VAL A 125 -16.01 -2.72 7.59
CA VAL A 125 -15.10 -3.38 8.54
C VAL A 125 -14.85 -2.46 9.72
N LYS A 126 -15.02 -2.99 10.94
CA LYS A 126 -14.69 -2.24 12.16
C LYS A 126 -13.20 -1.96 12.23
N LYS A 127 -12.84 -0.76 12.65
CA LYS A 127 -11.47 -0.30 12.80
C LYS A 127 -10.60 -1.27 13.61
N GLU A 128 -11.13 -1.76 14.72
CA GLU A 128 -10.44 -2.68 15.61
C GLU A 128 -10.16 -4.02 14.94
N GLU A 129 -11.15 -4.57 14.22
CA GLU A 129 -11.01 -5.81 13.45
C GLU A 129 -9.93 -5.67 12.36
N LEU A 130 -9.95 -4.57 11.62
CA LEU A 130 -8.96 -4.27 10.60
C LEU A 130 -7.55 -4.22 11.19
N TRP A 131 -7.41 -3.53 12.30
CA TRP A 131 -6.11 -3.37 12.95
C TRP A 131 -5.55 -4.68 13.49
N GLU A 132 -6.39 -5.54 14.07
CA GLU A 132 -5.99 -6.88 14.50
C GLU A 132 -5.47 -7.70 13.32
N GLN A 133 -6.15 -7.68 12.18
CA GLN A 133 -5.70 -8.39 10.99
C GLN A 133 -4.37 -7.87 10.44
N MET A 134 -4.17 -6.55 10.46
CA MET A 134 -2.91 -5.94 10.02
C MET A 134 -1.73 -6.27 10.94
N VAL A 135 -1.94 -6.19 12.26
CA VAL A 135 -0.90 -6.51 13.26
C VAL A 135 -0.57 -8.00 13.26
N ASP A 136 -1.55 -8.86 13.04
CA ASP A 136 -1.35 -10.32 12.96
C ASP A 136 -0.77 -10.78 11.60
N GLY A 137 -0.47 -9.85 10.67
CA GLY A 137 0.03 -10.18 9.33
C GLY A 137 -0.95 -10.99 8.48
N LYS A 138 -2.24 -10.95 8.79
CA LYS A 138 -3.29 -11.72 8.10
C LYS A 138 -3.69 -11.06 6.78
N SER A 139 -2.72 -10.90 5.86
CA SER A 139 -3.05 -10.46 4.52
C SER A 139 -3.74 -11.56 3.71
N LEU A 140 -4.43 -11.16 2.65
CA LEU A 140 -5.12 -12.09 1.76
C LEU A 140 -4.20 -13.16 1.14
N TYR A 141 -2.88 -12.92 1.07
CA TYR A 141 -1.89 -13.91 0.61
C TYR A 141 -1.70 -15.10 1.56
N PHE A 142 -2.04 -14.93 2.83
CA PHE A 142 -1.89 -15.97 3.87
C PHE A 142 -3.22 -16.59 4.28
N TRP A 143 -4.32 -16.24 3.58
CA TRP A 143 -5.60 -16.85 3.84
C TRP A 143 -5.67 -18.21 3.13
N GLU A 144 -6.11 -19.23 3.87
CA GLU A 144 -6.28 -20.59 3.33
C GLU A 144 -7.53 -20.74 2.42
N ASP A 145 -8.30 -19.67 2.21
CA ASP A 145 -9.47 -19.68 1.33
C ASP A 145 -9.04 -19.62 -0.15
N SER A 146 -9.19 -20.75 -0.82
CA SER A 146 -8.85 -20.91 -2.25
C SER A 146 -9.60 -19.95 -3.18
N ASN A 147 -10.80 -19.51 -2.83
CA ASN A 147 -11.57 -18.58 -3.65
C ASN A 147 -10.96 -17.17 -3.62
N ILE A 148 -10.47 -16.75 -2.44
CA ILE A 148 -9.80 -15.46 -2.27
C ILE A 148 -8.46 -15.47 -3.01
N MET A 149 -7.68 -16.53 -2.86
CA MET A 149 -6.40 -16.70 -3.57
C MET A 149 -6.60 -16.64 -5.09
N ASN A 150 -7.55 -17.41 -5.64
CA ASN A 150 -7.87 -17.37 -7.07
C ASN A 150 -8.27 -15.97 -7.54
N THR A 151 -9.03 -15.22 -6.73
CA THR A 151 -9.44 -13.85 -7.07
C THR A 151 -8.24 -12.90 -7.13
N ILE A 152 -7.25 -13.07 -6.24
CA ILE A 152 -6.02 -12.25 -6.25
C ILE A 152 -5.16 -12.63 -7.45
N GLU A 153 -4.96 -13.92 -7.70
CA GLU A 153 -4.21 -14.40 -8.85
C GLU A 153 -4.80 -13.91 -10.18
N GLU A 154 -6.14 -13.97 -10.34
CA GLU A 154 -6.82 -13.39 -11.50
C GLU A 154 -6.60 -11.89 -11.63
N ALA A 155 -6.66 -11.15 -10.51
CA ALA A 155 -6.49 -9.70 -10.50
C ALA A 155 -5.04 -9.28 -10.82
N LEU A 156 -4.06 -10.08 -10.39
CA LEU A 156 -2.63 -9.87 -10.63
C LEU A 156 -2.15 -10.55 -11.93
N GLN A 157 -3.03 -11.24 -12.67
CA GLN A 157 -2.65 -11.90 -13.91
C GLN A 157 -1.96 -10.92 -14.87
N GLY A 158 -0.69 -11.22 -15.20
CA GLY A 158 0.17 -10.37 -16.05
C GLY A 158 0.89 -9.24 -15.30
N VAL A 159 0.84 -9.23 -13.98
CA VAL A 159 1.82 -8.55 -13.13
C VAL A 159 3.01 -9.50 -12.95
N SER A 160 4.23 -8.96 -12.88
CA SER A 160 5.40 -9.82 -12.75
C SER A 160 5.42 -10.56 -11.41
N PRO A 161 5.95 -11.80 -11.36
CA PRO A 161 6.09 -12.55 -10.10
C PRO A 161 6.93 -11.83 -9.04
N GLU A 162 7.87 -11.00 -9.48
CA GLU A 162 8.72 -10.20 -8.61
C GLU A 162 7.89 -9.16 -7.85
N VAL A 163 6.96 -8.47 -8.53
CA VAL A 163 6.02 -7.52 -7.90
C VAL A 163 5.13 -8.24 -6.88
N GLU A 164 4.63 -9.43 -7.22
CA GLU A 164 3.85 -10.24 -6.28
C GLU A 164 4.68 -10.64 -5.05
N SER A 165 5.95 -11.00 -5.24
CA SER A 165 6.87 -11.29 -4.15
C SER A 165 7.07 -10.08 -3.21
N LEU A 166 7.16 -8.87 -3.78
CA LEU A 166 7.26 -7.64 -2.97
C LEU A 166 6.01 -7.41 -2.12
N PHE A 167 4.81 -7.67 -2.66
CA PHE A 167 3.57 -7.59 -1.86
C PHE A 167 3.59 -8.59 -0.71
N LYS A 168 3.94 -9.85 -0.97
CA LYS A 168 4.01 -10.89 0.06
C LYS A 168 4.96 -10.48 1.19
N ARG A 169 6.19 -10.07 0.86
CA ARG A 169 7.17 -9.60 1.86
C ARG A 169 6.69 -8.38 2.64
N THR A 170 6.02 -7.44 1.96
CA THR A 170 5.58 -6.20 2.60
C THR A 170 4.41 -6.42 3.56
N PHE A 171 3.52 -7.37 3.25
CA PHE A 171 2.32 -7.65 4.04
C PHE A 171 2.51 -8.78 5.07
N ASP A 172 3.63 -9.51 5.00
CA ASP A 172 4.01 -10.55 5.97
C ASP A 172 4.62 -9.91 7.21
N TYR A 173 3.80 -9.20 7.96
CA TYR A 173 4.20 -8.61 9.22
C TYR A 173 3.74 -9.51 10.38
N CYS A 174 4.69 -10.05 11.13
CA CYS A 174 4.42 -10.93 12.27
C CYS A 174 4.59 -10.25 13.64
N GLY A 175 4.67 -8.93 13.70
CA GLY A 175 4.85 -8.20 14.96
C GLY A 175 6.28 -8.22 15.54
N ASP A 176 7.23 -8.84 14.86
CA ASP A 176 8.61 -8.97 15.28
C ASP A 176 9.51 -7.94 14.58
N GLU A 177 10.45 -7.32 15.31
CA GLU A 177 11.39 -6.32 14.76
C GLU A 177 12.25 -6.89 13.62
N GLU A 178 12.51 -8.21 13.61
CA GLU A 178 13.31 -8.90 12.61
C GLU A 178 12.64 -8.91 11.21
N TYR A 179 11.31 -8.85 11.15
CA TYR A 179 10.55 -8.81 9.88
C TYR A 179 10.52 -7.43 9.23
N ASP A 180 10.79 -6.39 9.98
CA ASP A 180 10.84 -5.02 9.43
C ASP A 180 12.00 -4.86 8.42
N GLU A 181 13.11 -5.62 8.56
CA GLU A 181 14.23 -5.60 7.62
C GLU A 181 13.90 -6.26 6.26
N SER A 182 12.90 -7.15 6.20
CA SER A 182 12.50 -7.83 4.97
C SER A 182 11.59 -7.00 4.06
N ARG A 183 10.97 -5.95 4.59
CA ARG A 183 10.04 -5.11 3.84
C ARG A 183 10.76 -4.39 2.69
N ALA A 184 10.16 -4.48 1.50
CA ALA A 184 10.71 -3.84 0.30
C ALA A 184 10.79 -2.32 0.48
N SER A 185 11.93 -1.70 0.10
CA SER A 185 12.07 -0.25 0.04
C SER A 185 11.34 0.34 -1.16
N ILE A 186 11.10 1.65 -1.16
CA ILE A 186 10.52 2.34 -2.34
C ILE A 186 11.42 2.21 -3.56
N GLU A 187 12.75 2.27 -3.38
CA GLU A 187 13.72 2.06 -4.44
C GLU A 187 13.57 0.65 -5.06
N GLU A 188 13.44 -0.39 -4.23
CA GLU A 188 13.23 -1.76 -4.69
C GLU A 188 11.90 -1.90 -5.45
N TRP A 189 10.82 -1.31 -4.96
CA TRP A 189 9.54 -1.25 -5.64
C TRP A 189 9.68 -0.60 -7.02
N LEU A 190 10.32 0.57 -7.08
CA LEU A 190 10.47 1.33 -8.31
C LEU A 190 11.30 0.59 -9.35
N HIS A 191 12.41 -0.02 -8.93
CA HIS A 191 13.26 -0.84 -9.79
C HIS A 191 12.47 -2.02 -10.39
N THR A 192 11.80 -2.80 -9.54
CA THR A 192 11.03 -3.98 -9.96
C THR A 192 9.88 -3.62 -10.92
N LEU A 193 9.17 -2.53 -10.65
CA LEU A 193 8.07 -2.08 -11.51
C LEU A 193 8.56 -1.59 -12.88
N LYS A 194 9.70 -0.92 -12.94
CA LYS A 194 10.28 -0.43 -14.21
C LYS A 194 10.81 -1.59 -15.07
N GLU A 195 11.43 -2.59 -14.46
CA GLU A 195 11.90 -3.78 -15.18
C GLU A 195 10.77 -4.66 -15.68
N GLY A 196 9.74 -4.89 -14.87
CA GLY A 196 8.59 -5.72 -15.25
C GLY A 196 7.64 -5.07 -16.26
N ASN A 197 7.80 -3.78 -16.56
CA ASN A 197 6.93 -3.03 -17.49
C ASN A 197 7.56 -2.87 -18.90
N ASN A 198 8.75 -3.39 -19.14
CA ASN A 198 9.42 -3.44 -20.43
C ASN A 198 9.05 -4.75 -21.15
#